data_470e55a3f5758f4f117ee6db1b2c12e8
#
_entry.id   470e55a3f5758f4f117ee6db1b2c12e8
#
_cell.length_a   1.000
_cell.length_b   1.000
_cell.length_c   1.000
_cell.angle_alpha   90.00
_cell.angle_beta   90.00
_cell.angle_gamma   90.00
#
_symmetry.space_group_name_H-M   'P 1'
#
loop_
_entity.id
_entity.type
_entity.pdbx_description
1 polymer ?
#
loop_
_entity_poly.entity_id
_entity_poly.type
_entity_poly.pdbx_seq_one_letter_code
_entity_poly.pdbx_strand_id
1 'polypeptide(L)'
;IDFQIDEELYNYCIVKLVIQPILENAIYYGVGHMDEDDDGRIVVSGEKKDNDIYISIEDNGMGMRKEVLENILTDNNKVPKHGSGVGVINVHSRIKLMFGEGYGLTVYSEPDEGTKVVIHIPAIPYTKENAEKLEMQKYSQRGNAHEKE
;
A
#
# COMPACT_ATOMS: atom_id res chain seq x y z
N ILE A 1 -2.72 -10.16 -13.81
CA ILE A 1 -3.26 -9.17 -12.85
C ILE A 1 -4.70 -8.86 -13.23
N ASP A 2 -5.58 -9.00 -12.29
CA ASP A 2 -7.00 -8.71 -12.47
C ASP A 2 -7.37 -7.44 -11.71
N PHE A 3 -7.83 -6.42 -12.43
CA PHE A 3 -8.24 -5.15 -11.84
C PHE A 3 -9.76 -5.08 -11.74
N GLN A 4 -10.27 -4.94 -10.52
CA GLN A 4 -11.69 -4.79 -10.20
C GLN A 4 -11.93 -3.45 -9.49
N ILE A 5 -11.30 -2.41 -9.98
CA ILE A 5 -11.41 -1.07 -9.41
C ILE A 5 -12.48 -0.28 -10.17
N ASP A 6 -13.44 0.28 -9.44
CA ASP A 6 -14.43 1.18 -10.03
C ASP A 6 -13.72 2.38 -10.64
N GLU A 7 -14.07 2.73 -11.87
CA GLU A 7 -13.47 3.86 -12.58
C GLU A 7 -13.64 5.18 -11.81
N GLU A 8 -14.70 5.29 -11.05
CA GLU A 8 -14.96 6.43 -10.17
C GLU A 8 -13.78 6.73 -9.25
N LEU A 9 -13.06 5.70 -8.77
CA LEU A 9 -11.96 5.89 -7.82
C LEU A 9 -10.79 6.66 -8.40
N TYR A 10 -10.61 6.64 -9.72
CA TYR A 10 -9.53 7.39 -10.37
C TYR A 10 -9.76 8.90 -10.35
N ASN A 11 -10.96 9.34 -9.97
CA ASN A 11 -11.26 10.76 -9.76
C ASN A 11 -10.85 11.27 -8.38
N TYR A 12 -10.26 10.42 -7.56
CA TYR A 12 -9.81 10.78 -6.20
C TYR A 12 -8.30 10.85 -6.14
N CYS A 13 -7.82 11.70 -5.24
CA CYS A 13 -6.39 11.94 -5.06
C CYS A 13 -5.68 10.69 -4.54
N ILE A 14 -4.45 10.51 -4.95
CA ILE A 14 -3.45 9.53 -4.50
C ILE A 14 -3.77 8.05 -4.74
N VAL A 15 -4.95 7.70 -5.25
CA VAL A 15 -5.30 6.30 -5.50
C VAL A 15 -4.22 5.59 -6.33
N LYS A 16 -3.76 6.22 -7.43
CA LYS A 16 -2.71 5.65 -8.27
C LYS A 16 -1.36 5.57 -7.57
N LEU A 17 -1.05 6.55 -6.73
CA LEU A 17 0.25 6.63 -6.05
C LEU A 17 0.41 5.58 -4.95
N VAL A 18 -0.69 5.18 -4.31
CA VAL A 18 -0.63 4.16 -3.25
C VAL A 18 -0.72 2.74 -3.81
N ILE A 19 -1.37 2.55 -4.95
CA ILE A 19 -1.52 1.23 -5.57
C ILE A 19 -0.18 0.71 -6.09
N GLN A 20 0.57 1.54 -6.80
CA GLN A 20 1.78 1.10 -7.49
C GLN A 20 2.83 0.47 -6.59
N PRO A 21 3.25 1.07 -5.45
CA PRO A 21 4.25 0.44 -4.58
C PRO A 21 3.79 -0.89 -4.00
N ILE A 22 2.51 -1.00 -3.66
CA ILE A 22 1.94 -2.21 -3.10
C ILE A 22 1.83 -3.29 -4.18
N LEU A 23 1.44 -2.90 -5.39
CA LEU A 23 1.36 -3.83 -6.52
C LEU A 23 2.74 -4.36 -6.90
N GLU A 24 3.77 -3.50 -6.91
CA GLU A 24 5.15 -3.91 -7.16
C GLU A 24 5.61 -4.91 -6.11
N ASN A 25 5.26 -4.69 -4.85
CA ASN A 25 5.58 -5.62 -3.76
C ASN A 25 4.95 -7.00 -4.00
N ALA A 26 3.68 -7.03 -4.41
CA ALA A 26 2.98 -8.28 -4.72
C ALA A 26 3.60 -9.00 -5.92
N ILE A 27 4.03 -8.27 -6.95
CA ILE A 27 4.68 -8.84 -8.13
C ILE A 27 6.03 -9.44 -7.75
N TYR A 28 6.86 -8.71 -7.01
CA TYR A 28 8.23 -9.14 -6.69
C TYR A 28 8.28 -10.20 -5.61
N TYR A 29 7.55 -10.03 -4.51
CA TYR A 29 7.69 -10.84 -3.30
C TYR A 29 6.55 -11.82 -3.10
N GLY A 30 5.40 -11.57 -3.74
CA GLY A 30 4.29 -12.50 -3.72
C GLY A 30 4.46 -13.56 -4.79
N VAL A 31 4.01 -13.24 -6.00
CA VAL A 31 3.97 -14.21 -7.10
C VAL A 31 5.30 -14.38 -7.83
N GLY A 32 6.21 -13.40 -7.70
CA GLY A 32 7.52 -13.45 -8.39
C GLY A 32 8.44 -14.57 -7.94
N HIS A 33 8.20 -15.15 -6.76
CA HIS A 33 8.98 -16.27 -6.22
C HIS A 33 8.28 -17.60 -6.35
N MET A 34 7.14 -17.65 -7.05
CA MET A 34 6.43 -18.90 -7.30
C MET A 34 7.12 -19.69 -8.43
N ASP A 35 7.03 -21.01 -8.34
CA ASP A 35 7.54 -21.88 -9.41
C ASP A 35 6.75 -21.66 -10.71
N GLU A 36 7.37 -21.92 -11.86
CA GLU A 36 6.73 -21.73 -13.17
C GLU A 36 5.43 -22.52 -13.34
N ASP A 37 5.34 -23.67 -12.64
CA ASP A 37 4.14 -24.51 -12.68
C ASP A 37 3.01 -24.00 -11.79
N ASP A 38 3.28 -23.02 -10.93
CA ASP A 38 2.27 -22.42 -10.06
C ASP A 38 1.57 -21.27 -10.78
N ASP A 39 0.25 -21.19 -10.62
CA ASP A 39 -0.57 -20.17 -11.26
C ASP A 39 -0.64 -18.91 -10.38
N GLY A 40 0.36 -18.04 -10.53
CA GLY A 40 0.43 -16.78 -9.80
C GLY A 40 -0.69 -15.81 -10.19
N ARG A 41 -1.42 -15.31 -9.20
CA ARG A 41 -2.55 -14.41 -9.40
C ARG A 41 -2.48 -13.21 -8.48
N ILE A 42 -2.77 -12.03 -9.04
CA ILE A 42 -2.91 -10.79 -8.26
C ILE A 42 -4.25 -10.16 -8.63
N VAL A 43 -5.05 -9.87 -7.61
CA VAL A 43 -6.34 -9.20 -7.78
C VAL A 43 -6.28 -7.85 -7.07
N VAL A 44 -6.55 -6.78 -7.81
CA VAL A 44 -6.63 -5.41 -7.27
C VAL A 44 -8.10 -5.01 -7.32
N SER A 45 -8.67 -4.71 -6.16
CA SER A 45 -10.06 -4.26 -6.07
C SER A 45 -10.14 -2.97 -5.27
N GLY A 46 -11.19 -2.19 -5.51
CA GLY A 46 -11.36 -0.93 -4.80
C GLY A 46 -12.81 -0.52 -4.74
N GLU A 47 -13.20 0.04 -3.61
CA GLU A 47 -14.55 0.53 -3.40
C GLU A 47 -14.53 1.80 -2.54
N LYS A 48 -15.56 2.60 -2.71
CA LYS A 48 -15.79 3.78 -1.87
C LYS A 48 -16.94 3.47 -0.93
N LYS A 49 -16.73 3.72 0.36
CA LYS A 49 -17.77 3.62 1.39
C LYS A 49 -17.85 4.92 2.14
N ASP A 50 -18.98 5.61 2.06
CA ASP A 50 -19.16 6.93 2.67
C ASP A 50 -18.09 7.91 2.19
N ASN A 51 -17.26 8.41 3.09
CA ASN A 51 -16.19 9.35 2.76
C ASN A 51 -14.81 8.70 2.68
N ASP A 52 -14.76 7.38 2.64
CA ASP A 52 -13.51 6.63 2.64
C ASP A 52 -13.40 5.73 1.41
N ILE A 53 -12.15 5.43 1.05
CA ILE A 53 -11.83 4.51 -0.05
C ILE A 53 -11.03 3.35 0.53
N TYR A 54 -11.41 2.14 0.13
CA TYR A 54 -10.72 0.91 0.49
C TYR A 54 -10.24 0.23 -0.79
N ILE A 55 -8.93 0.02 -0.87
CA ILE A 55 -8.31 -0.67 -2.01
C ILE A 55 -7.61 -1.90 -1.48
N SER A 56 -7.90 -3.07 -2.04
CA SER A 56 -7.21 -4.30 -1.66
C SER A 56 -6.39 -4.85 -2.81
N ILE A 57 -5.20 -5.30 -2.47
CA ILE A 57 -4.28 -5.96 -3.39
C ILE A 57 -3.98 -7.33 -2.79
N GLU A 58 -4.47 -8.37 -3.45
CA GLU A 58 -4.39 -9.74 -2.97
C GLU A 58 -3.60 -10.59 -3.95
N ASP A 59 -2.60 -11.30 -3.45
CA ASP A 59 -1.85 -12.27 -4.23
C ASP A 59 -1.95 -13.67 -3.61
N ASN A 60 -1.74 -14.69 -4.43
CA ASN A 60 -1.71 -16.08 -4.02
C ASN A 60 -0.27 -16.61 -3.93
N GLY A 61 0.68 -15.73 -3.59
CA GLY A 61 2.09 -16.05 -3.52
C GLY A 61 2.52 -16.76 -2.26
N MET A 62 3.76 -16.55 -1.86
CA MET A 62 4.38 -17.27 -0.76
C MET A 62 3.85 -16.88 0.62
N GLY A 63 3.24 -15.71 0.73
CA GLY A 63 2.80 -15.19 2.02
C GLY A 63 3.96 -14.81 2.92
N MET A 64 3.65 -14.59 4.19
CA MET A 64 4.64 -14.14 5.18
C MET A 64 4.58 -15.01 6.41
N ARG A 65 5.74 -15.23 7.03
CA ARG A 65 5.80 -15.84 8.36
C ARG A 65 5.17 -14.90 9.37
N LYS A 66 4.64 -15.46 10.43
CA LYS A 66 3.96 -14.70 11.49
C LYS A 66 4.83 -13.58 12.06
N GLU A 67 6.12 -13.84 12.28
CA GLU A 67 7.05 -12.85 12.83
C GLU A 67 7.23 -11.66 11.89
N VAL A 68 7.28 -11.90 10.59
CA VAL A 68 7.39 -10.84 9.58
C VAL A 68 6.09 -10.04 9.53
N LEU A 69 4.95 -10.72 9.53
CA LEU A 69 3.65 -10.08 9.47
C LEU A 69 3.39 -9.17 10.67
N GLU A 70 3.76 -9.61 11.88
CA GLU A 70 3.57 -8.83 13.11
C GLU A 70 4.36 -7.52 13.09
N ASN A 71 5.45 -7.46 12.35
CA ASN A 71 6.35 -6.30 12.34
C ASN A 71 6.31 -5.49 11.03
N ILE A 72 5.53 -5.92 10.03
CA ILE A 72 5.61 -5.31 8.70
C ILE A 72 5.18 -3.85 8.66
N LEU A 73 4.28 -3.44 9.54
CA LEU A 73 3.80 -2.06 9.63
C LEU A 73 4.42 -1.28 10.78
N THR A 74 5.38 -1.88 11.49
CA THR A 74 6.07 -1.19 12.57
C THR A 74 7.40 -0.62 12.06
N ASP A 75 7.71 0.59 12.50
CA ASP A 75 8.96 1.26 12.15
C ASP A 75 10.06 0.81 13.12
N ASN A 76 10.34 -0.49 13.14
CA ASN A 76 11.48 -1.00 13.89
C ASN A 76 12.49 -1.59 12.91
N ASN A 77 13.76 -1.44 13.24
CA ASN A 77 14.90 -1.85 12.43
C ASN A 77 14.99 -3.35 12.15
N LYS A 78 13.93 -4.10 12.47
CA LYS A 78 13.85 -5.54 12.26
C LYS A 78 13.35 -5.90 10.85
N VAL A 79 12.78 -4.93 10.11
CA VAL A 79 12.39 -5.15 8.73
C VAL A 79 13.63 -4.97 7.86
N PRO A 80 13.99 -5.94 7.02
CA PRO A 80 15.15 -5.81 6.14
C PRO A 80 15.04 -4.57 5.25
N LYS A 81 16.13 -3.82 5.10
CA LYS A 81 16.16 -2.61 4.26
C LYS A 81 15.90 -2.92 2.77
N HIS A 82 16.11 -4.15 2.37
CA HIS A 82 15.89 -4.63 1.01
C HIS A 82 15.11 -5.93 1.08
N GLY A 83 13.79 -5.84 1.03
CA GLY A 83 12.97 -7.03 1.07
C GLY A 83 11.49 -6.70 1.07
N SER A 84 10.67 -7.74 1.20
CA SER A 84 9.22 -7.57 1.28
C SER A 84 8.87 -6.72 2.51
N GLY A 85 8.00 -5.75 2.32
CA GLY A 85 7.51 -4.91 3.38
C GLY A 85 8.07 -3.49 3.41
N VAL A 86 9.21 -3.21 2.74
CA VAL A 86 9.77 -1.84 2.69
C VAL A 86 8.81 -0.89 2.01
N GLY A 87 8.24 -1.28 0.86
CA GLY A 87 7.25 -0.47 0.16
C GLY A 87 5.95 -0.34 0.96
N VAL A 88 5.54 -1.40 1.64
CA VAL A 88 4.32 -1.43 2.45
C VAL A 88 4.42 -0.47 3.62
N ILE A 89 5.51 -0.53 4.41
CA ILE A 89 5.67 0.35 5.57
C ILE A 89 5.80 1.82 5.16
N ASN A 90 6.47 2.10 4.04
CA ASN A 90 6.60 3.47 3.53
C ASN A 90 5.24 4.06 3.16
N VAL A 91 4.40 3.31 2.46
CA VAL A 91 3.05 3.74 2.11
C VAL A 91 2.20 3.93 3.37
N HIS A 92 2.26 2.99 4.30
CA HIS A 92 1.52 3.05 5.56
C HIS A 92 1.86 4.32 6.36
N SER A 93 3.15 4.57 6.55
CA SER A 93 3.63 5.75 7.28
C SER A 93 3.22 7.05 6.60
N ARG A 94 3.32 7.10 5.27
CA ARG A 94 2.92 8.28 4.50
C ARG A 94 1.44 8.58 4.64
N ILE A 95 0.60 7.56 4.56
CA ILE A 95 -0.86 7.73 4.69
C ILE A 95 -1.20 8.27 6.08
N LYS A 96 -0.60 7.73 7.13
CA LYS A 96 -0.84 8.20 8.50
C LYS A 96 -0.38 9.64 8.70
N LEU A 97 0.76 10.00 8.13
CA LEU A 97 1.26 11.39 8.22
C LEU A 97 0.36 12.37 7.46
N MET A 98 -0.17 11.96 6.32
CA MET A 98 -1.01 12.82 5.49
C MET A 98 -2.45 12.94 6.00
N PHE A 99 -3.02 11.86 6.52
CA PHE A 99 -4.45 11.80 6.81
C PHE A 99 -4.80 11.46 8.26
N GLY A 100 -3.82 11.07 9.08
CA GLY A 100 -4.04 10.78 10.49
C GLY A 100 -4.05 9.30 10.82
N GLU A 101 -4.18 9.00 12.11
CA GLU A 101 -4.07 7.64 12.65
C GLU A 101 -5.21 6.72 12.24
N GLY A 102 -6.35 7.24 11.83
CA GLY A 102 -7.48 6.44 11.37
C GLY A 102 -7.30 5.81 9.99
N TYR A 103 -6.24 6.17 9.29
CA TYR A 103 -5.96 5.73 7.92
C TYR A 103 -4.65 4.95 7.86
N GLY A 104 -4.44 4.20 6.81
CA GLY A 104 -3.21 3.42 6.65
C GLY A 104 -3.48 2.11 5.94
N LEU A 105 -2.62 1.13 6.22
CA LEU A 105 -2.72 -0.20 5.64
C LEU A 105 -3.05 -1.24 6.69
N THR A 106 -3.76 -2.29 6.27
CA THR A 106 -3.93 -3.53 7.03
C THR A 106 -3.41 -4.67 6.17
N VAL A 107 -2.60 -5.54 6.74
CA VAL A 107 -1.99 -6.64 6.01
C VAL A 107 -2.46 -7.97 6.59
N TYR A 108 -2.96 -8.83 5.71
CA TYR A 108 -3.35 -10.20 6.04
C TYR A 108 -2.46 -11.14 5.24
N SER A 109 -1.85 -12.12 5.87
CA SER A 109 -0.99 -13.07 5.17
C SER A 109 -0.91 -14.39 5.90
N GLU A 110 -0.82 -15.47 5.11
CA GLU A 110 -0.56 -16.82 5.59
C GLU A 110 0.54 -17.43 4.75
N PRO A 111 1.53 -18.12 5.35
CA PRO A 111 2.58 -18.78 4.58
C PRO A 111 2.00 -19.76 3.55
N ASP A 112 2.53 -19.70 2.34
CA ASP A 112 2.14 -20.54 1.20
C ASP A 112 0.71 -20.31 0.68
N GLU A 113 -0.03 -19.36 1.25
CA GLU A 113 -1.38 -19.02 0.78
C GLU A 113 -1.45 -17.65 0.10
N GLY A 114 -0.61 -16.71 0.51
CA GLY A 114 -0.53 -15.39 -0.11
C GLY A 114 -0.67 -14.24 0.86
N THR A 115 -0.83 -13.05 0.31
CA THR A 115 -0.91 -11.80 1.08
C THR A 115 -2.03 -10.91 0.54
N LYS A 116 -2.77 -10.28 1.44
CA LYS A 116 -3.77 -9.26 1.10
C LYS A 116 -3.44 -7.98 1.85
N VAL A 117 -3.24 -6.90 1.10
CA VAL A 117 -3.02 -5.56 1.66
C VAL A 117 -4.26 -4.73 1.40
N VAL A 118 -4.84 -4.18 2.46
CA VAL A 118 -6.00 -3.27 2.36
C VAL A 118 -5.53 -1.85 2.65
N ILE A 119 -5.73 -0.96 1.69
CA ILE A 119 -5.40 0.45 1.79
C ILE A 119 -6.65 1.22 2.19
N HIS A 120 -6.58 1.95 3.29
CA HIS A 120 -7.67 2.80 3.77
C HIS A 120 -7.25 4.26 3.69
N ILE A 121 -7.89 5.03 2.82
CA ILE A 121 -7.61 6.45 2.61
C ILE A 121 -8.92 7.24 2.57
N PRO A 122 -8.90 8.54 2.87
CA PRO A 122 -10.11 9.35 2.70
C PRO A 122 -10.41 9.60 1.23
N ALA A 123 -11.69 9.78 0.91
CA ALA A 123 -12.14 10.09 -0.44
C ALA A 123 -12.00 11.59 -0.70
N ILE A 124 -10.82 12.02 -1.14
CA ILE A 124 -10.53 13.42 -1.48
C ILE A 124 -10.62 13.56 -3.00
N PRO A 125 -11.63 14.30 -3.52
CA PRO A 125 -11.79 14.45 -4.97
C PRO A 125 -10.54 15.05 -5.63
N TYR A 126 -10.23 14.60 -6.83
CA TYR A 126 -9.12 15.14 -7.58
C TYR A 126 -9.52 16.51 -8.15
N THR A 127 -9.07 17.55 -7.46
CA THR A 127 -9.18 18.94 -7.91
C THR A 127 -7.78 19.52 -7.89
N LYS A 128 -7.57 20.58 -8.67
CA LYS A 128 -6.27 21.26 -8.71
C LYS A 128 -5.85 21.70 -7.31
N GLU A 129 -6.78 22.25 -6.53
CA GLU A 129 -6.53 22.71 -5.18
C GLU A 129 -6.11 21.55 -4.24
N ASN A 130 -6.85 20.44 -4.26
CA ASN A 130 -6.54 19.28 -3.42
C ASN A 130 -5.22 18.64 -3.81
N ALA A 131 -4.94 18.52 -5.09
CA ALA A 131 -3.67 17.98 -5.57
C ALA A 131 -2.48 18.83 -5.12
N GLU A 132 -2.60 20.14 -5.20
CA GLU A 132 -1.56 21.07 -4.74
C GLU A 132 -1.31 20.95 -3.23
N LYS A 133 -2.36 20.85 -2.42
CA LYS A 133 -2.23 20.68 -0.97
C LYS A 133 -1.49 19.40 -0.61
N LEU A 134 -1.80 18.29 -1.29
CA LEU A 134 -1.14 17.01 -1.03
C LEU A 134 0.33 17.03 -1.46
N GLU A 135 0.65 17.70 -2.56
CA GLU A 135 2.04 17.89 -2.97
C GLU A 135 2.82 18.75 -1.98
N MET A 136 2.23 19.82 -1.48
CA MET A 136 2.87 20.68 -0.47
C MET A 136 3.18 19.91 0.80
N GLN A 137 2.27 19.05 1.27
CA GLN A 137 2.51 18.18 2.43
C GLN A 137 3.68 17.24 2.18
N LYS A 138 3.76 16.68 0.96
CA LYS A 138 4.87 15.81 0.56
C LYS A 138 6.21 16.53 0.60
N TYR A 139 6.27 17.77 0.11
CA TYR A 139 7.48 18.59 0.16
C TYR A 139 7.86 18.95 1.59
N SER A 140 6.90 19.32 2.41
CA SER A 140 7.14 19.63 3.81
C SER A 140 7.75 18.44 4.56
N GLN A 141 7.25 17.24 4.32
CA GLN A 141 7.78 16.03 4.93
C GLN A 141 9.21 15.73 4.46
N ARG A 142 9.52 15.94 3.18
CA ARG A 142 10.87 15.78 2.66
C ARG A 142 11.84 16.82 3.22
N GLY A 143 11.40 18.06 3.36
CA GLY A 143 12.19 19.11 3.97
C GLY A 143 12.57 18.77 5.41
N ASN A 144 11.61 18.31 6.21
CA ASN A 144 11.85 17.89 7.59
C ASN A 144 12.82 16.70 7.69
N ALA A 145 12.74 15.77 6.73
CA ALA A 145 13.66 14.64 6.70
C ALA A 145 15.11 15.08 6.42
N HIS A 146 15.31 16.07 5.58
CA HIS A 146 16.64 16.62 5.28
C HIS A 146 17.23 17.44 6.44
N GLU A 147 16.40 18.13 7.19
CA GLU A 147 16.84 18.93 8.34
C GLU A 147 17.31 18.08 9.52
N LYS A 148 16.98 16.80 9.55
CA LYS A 148 17.39 15.88 10.62
C LYS A 148 18.70 15.17 10.35
N GLU A 149 19.27 15.35 9.21
CA GLU A 149 20.60 14.87 8.86
C GLU A 149 21.66 15.92 9.22
#